data_eafe6955e910c114ee6f9d11915080a2
#
_entry.id   eafe6955e910c114ee6f9d11915080a2
#
_cell.length_a   1.000
_cell.length_b   1.000
_cell.length_c   1.000
_cell.angle_alpha   90.00
_cell.angle_beta   90.00
_cell.angle_gamma   90.00
#
_symmetry.space_group_name_H-M   'P 1'
#
loop_
_entity.id
_entity.type
_entity.pdbx_description
1 polymer ?
#
loop_
_entity_poly.entity_id
_entity_poly.type
_entity_poly.pdbx_seq_one_letter_code
_entity_poly.pdbx_strand_id
1 'polypeptide(L)'
;MLAGAGCTIYYFDWLMAGLPLVIGFGIIGYGLGMRFIFPVSEEDKQPKLQGGMESLQKAYEELGPFKMDELKAIAIFGLVLLVWATDKIHGINATVVAMTGAVIMLAPQFKLLNWNDVDIPWHLMIFSAGAYALGAGLTATKLMDTLTKAMMDGLGLASMSYFSLYALLTGIFIASHFIFQSKNMRTIIFMPIVIGIAQE
;
A
#
# COMPACT_ATOMS: atom_id res chain seq x y z
N MET A 1 13.36 -0.49 -6.51
CA MET A 1 13.70 -1.93 -6.57
C MET A 1 13.31 -2.54 -7.91
N LEU A 2 12.03 -2.62 -8.28
CA LEU A 2 11.61 -3.21 -9.56
C LEU A 2 12.20 -2.51 -10.79
N ALA A 3 12.34 -1.19 -10.78
CA ALA A 3 12.99 -0.45 -11.86
C ALA A 3 14.48 -0.84 -12.03
N GLY A 4 15.17 -1.20 -10.96
CA GLY A 4 16.53 -1.73 -11.00
C GLY A 4 16.63 -3.14 -11.60
N ALA A 5 15.52 -3.89 -11.59
CA ALA A 5 15.37 -5.19 -12.23
C ALA A 5 14.86 -5.11 -13.70
N GLY A 6 14.78 -3.91 -14.28
CA GLY A 6 14.26 -3.68 -15.63
C GLY A 6 12.74 -3.73 -15.76
N CYS A 7 12.01 -3.86 -14.64
CA CYS A 7 10.55 -3.91 -14.63
C CYS A 7 9.99 -2.56 -14.21
N THR A 8 9.28 -1.88 -15.10
CA THR A 8 8.49 -0.69 -14.76
C THR A 8 7.04 -1.10 -14.55
N ILE A 9 6.54 -0.91 -13.32
CA ILE A 9 5.13 -1.11 -12.99
C ILE A 9 4.51 0.27 -12.83
N TYR A 10 3.51 0.56 -13.66
CA TYR A 10 2.71 1.75 -13.55
C TYR A 10 1.61 1.57 -12.49
N TYR A 11 1.12 2.67 -11.95
CA TYR A 11 0.03 2.65 -10.97
C TYR A 11 -1.21 1.93 -11.51
N PHE A 12 -1.55 2.16 -12.78
CA PHE A 12 -2.68 1.52 -13.43
C PHE A 12 -2.50 0.00 -13.55
N ASP A 13 -1.31 -0.49 -13.87
CA ASP A 13 -1.04 -1.94 -13.95
C ASP A 13 -1.21 -2.60 -12.57
N TRP A 14 -0.72 -1.93 -11.51
CA TRP A 14 -0.90 -2.37 -10.13
C TRP A 14 -2.38 -2.38 -9.71
N LEU A 15 -3.13 -1.32 -10.08
CA LEU A 15 -4.56 -1.22 -9.80
C LEU A 15 -5.35 -2.33 -10.48
N MET A 16 -5.09 -2.60 -11.76
CA MET A 16 -5.76 -3.65 -12.53
C MET A 16 -5.45 -5.06 -12.00
N ALA A 17 -4.25 -5.29 -11.50
CA ALA A 17 -3.90 -6.57 -10.86
C ALA A 17 -4.50 -6.71 -9.45
N GLY A 18 -4.53 -5.63 -8.68
CA GLY A 18 -4.99 -5.64 -7.29
C GLY A 18 -6.51 -5.57 -7.13
N LEU A 19 -7.19 -4.80 -7.96
CA LEU A 19 -8.64 -4.54 -7.83
C LEU A 19 -9.50 -5.81 -7.85
N PRO A 20 -9.30 -6.76 -8.78
CA PRO A 20 -10.05 -8.01 -8.77
C PRO A 20 -9.86 -8.83 -7.49
N LEU A 21 -8.63 -8.83 -6.95
CA LEU A 21 -8.32 -9.52 -5.70
C LEU A 21 -9.04 -8.87 -4.52
N VAL A 22 -9.01 -7.54 -4.42
CA VAL A 22 -9.69 -6.79 -3.35
C VAL A 22 -11.19 -7.03 -3.40
N ILE A 23 -11.80 -6.97 -4.59
CA ILE A 23 -13.23 -7.26 -4.78
C ILE A 23 -13.53 -8.72 -4.41
N GLY A 24 -12.73 -9.67 -4.90
CA GLY A 24 -12.89 -11.09 -4.59
C GLY A 24 -12.81 -11.37 -3.09
N PHE A 25 -11.79 -10.86 -2.42
CA PHE A 25 -11.65 -10.99 -0.96
C PHE A 25 -12.77 -10.28 -0.19
N GLY A 26 -13.23 -9.12 -0.68
CA GLY A 26 -14.39 -8.42 -0.11
C GLY A 26 -15.67 -9.26 -0.18
N ILE A 27 -15.96 -9.85 -1.33
CA ILE A 27 -17.12 -10.72 -1.53
C ILE A 27 -17.01 -11.99 -0.66
N ILE A 28 -15.85 -12.64 -0.66
CA ILE A 28 -15.60 -13.84 0.15
C ILE A 28 -15.66 -13.50 1.64
N GLY A 29 -14.98 -12.44 2.07
CA GLY A 29 -14.95 -12.01 3.46
C GLY A 29 -16.33 -11.63 3.99
N TYR A 30 -17.10 -10.88 3.22
CA TYR A 30 -18.47 -10.53 3.58
C TYR A 30 -19.43 -11.71 3.43
N GLY A 31 -19.42 -12.39 2.28
CA GLY A 31 -20.36 -13.47 1.97
C GLY A 31 -20.16 -14.70 2.82
N LEU A 32 -18.94 -15.19 2.92
CA LEU A 32 -18.61 -16.38 3.74
C LEU A 32 -18.29 -16.00 5.18
N GLY A 33 -17.49 -14.96 5.40
CA GLY A 33 -17.03 -14.57 6.73
C GLY A 33 -18.18 -14.12 7.62
N MET A 34 -18.87 -13.05 7.25
CA MET A 34 -19.91 -12.47 8.10
C MET A 34 -21.24 -13.22 8.07
N ARG A 35 -21.52 -13.95 6.98
CA ARG A 35 -22.79 -14.66 6.86
C ARG A 35 -22.76 -16.07 7.45
N PHE A 36 -21.62 -16.79 7.36
CA PHE A 36 -21.53 -18.19 7.77
C PHE A 36 -20.58 -18.44 8.93
N ILE A 37 -19.41 -17.77 8.97
CA ILE A 37 -18.38 -18.02 9.99
C ILE A 37 -18.64 -17.18 11.25
N PHE A 38 -18.97 -15.91 11.06
CA PHE A 38 -19.29 -14.97 12.14
C PHE A 38 -20.65 -14.31 11.88
N PRO A 39 -21.77 -15.07 12.01
CA PRO A 39 -23.09 -14.50 11.80
C PRO A 39 -23.34 -13.39 12.82
N VAL A 40 -23.65 -12.19 12.32
CA VAL A 40 -23.99 -11.04 13.17
C VAL A 40 -25.36 -11.31 13.80
N SER A 41 -25.46 -11.23 15.13
CA SER A 41 -26.71 -11.40 15.84
C SER A 41 -27.71 -10.31 15.45
N GLU A 42 -29.02 -10.59 15.58
CA GLU A 42 -30.05 -9.57 15.27
C GLU A 42 -29.91 -8.31 16.13
N GLU A 43 -29.42 -8.48 17.37
CA GLU A 43 -29.14 -7.37 18.28
C GLU A 43 -27.96 -6.48 17.81
N ASP A 44 -26.96 -7.07 17.16
CA ASP A 44 -25.78 -6.36 16.67
C ASP A 44 -25.98 -5.77 15.26
N LYS A 45 -27.04 -6.18 14.56
CA LYS A 45 -27.45 -5.55 13.31
C LYS A 45 -28.01 -4.13 13.51
N GLN A 46 -28.46 -3.82 14.71
CA GLN A 46 -28.84 -2.45 15.03
C GLN A 46 -27.61 -1.67 15.50
N PRO A 47 -27.32 -0.50 14.92
CA PRO A 47 -26.17 0.30 15.32
C PRO A 47 -26.35 0.75 16.78
N LYS A 48 -25.58 0.11 17.69
CA LYS A 48 -25.44 0.54 19.10
C LYS A 48 -24.52 1.76 19.20
N LEU A 49 -24.85 2.81 18.44
CA LEU A 49 -24.16 4.08 18.56
C LEU A 49 -24.55 4.73 19.90
N GLN A 50 -23.56 5.20 20.65
CA GLN A 50 -23.84 6.05 21.80
C GLN A 50 -24.63 7.27 21.34
N GLY A 51 -25.91 7.36 21.74
CA GLY A 51 -26.83 8.38 21.26
C GLY A 51 -27.68 8.00 20.03
N GLY A 52 -27.57 6.77 19.50
CA GLY A 52 -28.40 6.26 18.39
C GLY A 52 -28.23 7.01 17.06
N MET A 53 -29.22 6.85 16.18
CA MET A 53 -29.26 7.56 14.88
C MET A 53 -29.35 9.08 15.04
N GLU A 54 -29.88 9.57 16.16
CA GLU A 54 -29.99 11.00 16.44
C GLU A 54 -28.61 11.67 16.58
N SER A 55 -27.63 10.98 17.15
CA SER A 55 -26.27 11.52 17.26
C SER A 55 -25.58 11.64 15.91
N LEU A 56 -25.83 10.69 15.01
CA LEU A 56 -25.36 10.76 13.63
C LEU A 56 -26.03 11.88 12.85
N GLN A 57 -27.32 12.04 13.03
CA GLN A 57 -28.08 13.07 12.35
C GLN A 57 -27.66 14.46 12.82
N LYS A 58 -27.46 14.64 14.13
CA LYS A 58 -26.88 15.88 14.69
C LYS A 58 -25.49 16.17 14.13
N ALA A 59 -24.60 15.16 14.13
CA ALA A 59 -23.27 15.31 13.58
C ALA A 59 -23.30 15.67 12.08
N TYR A 60 -24.24 15.09 11.32
CA TYR A 60 -24.44 15.42 9.91
C TYR A 60 -24.97 16.85 9.72
N GLU A 61 -25.92 17.28 10.53
CA GLU A 61 -26.45 18.64 10.50
C GLU A 61 -25.39 19.68 10.91
N GLU A 62 -24.53 19.35 11.88
CA GLU A 62 -23.40 20.19 12.32
C GLU A 62 -22.33 20.37 11.25
N LEU A 63 -22.15 19.40 10.33
CA LEU A 63 -21.23 19.53 9.21
C LEU A 63 -21.63 20.65 8.25
N GLY A 64 -22.93 20.87 8.08
CA GLY A 64 -23.46 21.90 7.19
C GLY A 64 -23.17 21.65 5.70
N PRO A 65 -23.40 22.67 4.84
CA PRO A 65 -23.11 22.56 3.42
C PRO A 65 -21.62 22.53 3.14
N PHE A 66 -21.24 21.91 2.03
CA PHE A 66 -19.85 21.84 1.57
C PHE A 66 -19.20 23.23 1.53
N LYS A 67 -18.08 23.36 2.21
CA LYS A 67 -17.27 24.58 2.21
C LYS A 67 -16.40 24.64 0.95
N MET A 68 -16.08 25.85 0.50
CA MET A 68 -15.21 26.06 -0.67
C MET A 68 -13.84 25.41 -0.50
N ASP A 69 -13.34 25.31 0.72
CA ASP A 69 -12.03 24.70 1.00
C ASP A 69 -12.10 23.18 0.89
N GLU A 70 -13.22 22.56 1.27
CA GLU A 70 -13.46 21.13 1.04
C GLU A 70 -13.53 20.81 -0.47
N LEU A 71 -14.19 21.66 -1.24
CA LEU A 71 -14.27 21.49 -2.69
C LEU A 71 -12.91 21.62 -3.37
N LYS A 72 -12.07 22.58 -2.94
CA LYS A 72 -10.69 22.71 -3.41
C LYS A 72 -9.86 21.46 -3.05
N ALA A 73 -9.99 20.97 -1.81
CA ALA A 73 -9.29 19.75 -1.38
C ALA A 73 -9.69 18.53 -2.23
N ILE A 74 -10.99 18.33 -2.46
CA ILE A 74 -11.52 17.28 -3.33
C ILE A 74 -11.00 17.43 -4.75
N ALA A 75 -10.96 18.64 -5.30
CA ALA A 75 -10.47 18.91 -6.64
C ALA A 75 -8.97 18.59 -6.78
N ILE A 76 -8.14 19.00 -5.81
CA ILE A 76 -6.69 18.71 -5.82
C ILE A 76 -6.46 17.21 -5.68
N PHE A 77 -7.15 16.55 -4.75
CA PHE A 77 -7.03 15.11 -4.56
C PHE A 77 -7.49 14.32 -5.78
N GLY A 78 -8.62 14.71 -6.37
CA GLY A 78 -9.15 14.13 -7.60
C GLY A 78 -8.17 14.29 -8.77
N LEU A 79 -7.52 15.46 -8.88
CA LEU A 79 -6.50 15.69 -9.90
C LEU A 79 -5.27 14.80 -9.68
N VAL A 80 -4.79 14.66 -8.45
CA VAL A 80 -3.68 13.74 -8.12
C VAL A 80 -4.02 12.31 -8.50
N LEU A 81 -5.23 11.83 -8.17
CA LEU A 81 -5.69 10.49 -8.54
C LEU A 81 -5.78 10.32 -10.05
N LEU A 82 -6.29 11.32 -10.76
CA LEU A 82 -6.40 11.30 -12.22
C LEU A 82 -5.03 11.23 -12.89
N VAL A 83 -4.07 12.04 -12.40
CA VAL A 83 -2.69 11.99 -12.91
C VAL A 83 -2.05 10.63 -12.60
N TRP A 84 -2.28 10.05 -11.42
CA TRP A 84 -1.80 8.68 -11.14
C TRP A 84 -2.43 7.62 -12.05
N ALA A 85 -3.74 7.71 -12.29
CA ALA A 85 -4.42 6.76 -13.18
C ALA A 85 -3.95 6.85 -14.63
N THR A 86 -3.36 7.98 -15.02
CA THR A 86 -2.86 8.24 -16.37
C THR A 86 -1.33 8.23 -16.48
N ASP A 87 -0.61 7.74 -15.46
CA ASP A 87 0.85 7.73 -15.40
C ASP A 87 1.51 7.02 -16.60
N LYS A 88 0.84 6.02 -17.15
CA LYS A 88 1.26 5.30 -18.35
C LYS A 88 1.32 6.18 -19.61
N ILE A 89 0.54 7.28 -19.66
CA ILE A 89 0.45 8.18 -20.81
C ILE A 89 1.59 9.22 -20.76
N HIS A 90 1.85 9.79 -19.59
CA HIS A 90 2.78 10.91 -19.43
C HIS A 90 4.11 10.52 -18.76
N GLY A 91 4.20 9.34 -18.12
CA GLY A 91 5.43 8.84 -17.48
C GLY A 91 5.90 9.63 -16.26
N ILE A 92 5.07 10.51 -15.68
CA ILE A 92 5.43 11.29 -14.50
C ILE A 92 5.43 10.36 -13.29
N ASN A 93 6.50 10.41 -12.50
CA ASN A 93 6.63 9.58 -11.31
C ASN A 93 5.55 9.92 -10.28
N ALA A 94 4.88 8.89 -9.75
CA ALA A 94 3.79 9.02 -8.78
C ALA A 94 4.20 9.82 -7.51
N THR A 95 5.46 9.71 -7.08
CA THR A 95 5.99 10.48 -5.94
C THR A 95 6.02 11.98 -6.24
N VAL A 96 6.40 12.36 -7.46
CA VAL A 96 6.42 13.77 -7.89
C VAL A 96 5.01 14.33 -7.87
N VAL A 97 4.04 13.59 -8.38
CA VAL A 97 2.63 13.99 -8.38
C VAL A 97 2.10 14.18 -6.95
N ALA A 98 2.37 13.22 -6.05
CA ALA A 98 1.96 13.30 -4.66
C ALA A 98 2.58 14.50 -3.94
N MET A 99 3.88 14.72 -4.11
CA MET A 99 4.60 15.86 -3.53
C MET A 99 4.07 17.20 -4.06
N THR A 100 3.78 17.27 -5.36
CA THR A 100 3.17 18.47 -5.95
C THR A 100 1.80 18.75 -5.35
N GLY A 101 0.95 17.73 -5.22
CA GLY A 101 -0.35 17.85 -4.56
C GLY A 101 -0.24 18.34 -3.11
N ALA A 102 0.69 17.76 -2.33
CA ALA A 102 0.93 18.16 -0.95
C ALA A 102 1.43 19.63 -0.85
N VAL A 103 2.35 20.03 -1.72
CA VAL A 103 2.85 21.44 -1.76
C VAL A 103 1.72 22.42 -2.12
N ILE A 104 0.84 22.05 -3.06
CA ILE A 104 -0.31 22.89 -3.41
C ILE A 104 -1.26 23.03 -2.21
N MET A 105 -1.55 21.95 -1.49
CA MET A 105 -2.45 22.00 -0.32
C MET A 105 -1.87 22.82 0.83
N LEU A 106 -0.54 22.83 0.99
CA LEU A 106 0.18 23.61 2.01
C LEU A 106 0.45 25.06 1.57
N ALA A 107 0.27 25.38 0.29
CA ALA A 107 0.56 26.71 -0.22
C ALA A 107 -0.39 27.76 0.39
N PRO A 108 0.13 28.88 0.89
CA PRO A 108 -0.67 29.89 1.60
C PRO A 108 -1.76 30.53 0.74
N GLN A 109 -1.66 30.43 -0.59
CA GLN A 109 -2.67 30.91 -1.53
C GLN A 109 -3.97 30.12 -1.45
N PHE A 110 -3.89 28.82 -1.16
CA PHE A 110 -5.06 27.93 -1.08
C PHE A 110 -5.66 27.88 0.32
N LYS A 111 -4.87 28.16 1.37
CA LYS A 111 -5.28 28.17 2.80
C LYS A 111 -6.02 26.88 3.22
N LEU A 112 -5.64 25.72 2.65
CA LEU A 112 -6.28 24.45 2.93
C LEU A 112 -5.69 23.79 4.17
N LEU A 113 -4.36 23.81 4.29
CA LEU A 113 -3.62 23.22 5.40
C LEU A 113 -2.56 24.20 5.89
N ASN A 114 -2.38 24.30 7.21
CA ASN A 114 -1.23 24.97 7.77
C ASN A 114 -0.17 23.93 8.10
N TRP A 115 1.09 24.27 7.88
CA TRP A 115 2.21 23.36 8.15
C TRP A 115 2.22 22.83 9.58
N ASN A 116 1.87 23.66 10.55
CA ASN A 116 1.88 23.29 11.97
C ASN A 116 0.73 22.35 12.37
N ASP A 117 -0.31 22.26 11.57
CA ASP A 117 -1.47 21.40 11.82
C ASP A 117 -1.31 20.01 11.18
N VAL A 118 -0.24 19.81 10.38
CA VAL A 118 0.03 18.53 9.71
C VAL A 118 0.85 17.62 10.62
N ASP A 119 0.27 16.51 11.02
CA ASP A 119 0.97 15.46 11.76
C ASP A 119 1.76 14.58 10.78
N ILE A 120 3.05 14.91 10.63
CA ILE A 120 3.96 14.13 9.78
C ILE A 120 4.60 13.04 10.63
N PRO A 121 4.42 11.74 10.26
CA PRO A 121 4.98 10.63 11.02
C PRO A 121 6.50 10.49 10.74
N TRP A 122 7.31 11.42 11.22
CA TRP A 122 8.75 11.49 11.02
C TRP A 122 9.47 10.19 11.39
N HIS A 123 9.02 9.52 12.46
CA HIS A 123 9.59 8.24 12.89
C HIS A 123 9.44 7.15 11.82
N LEU A 124 8.31 7.09 11.12
CA LEU A 124 8.10 6.14 10.03
C LEU A 124 8.93 6.52 8.79
N MET A 125 9.08 7.80 8.51
CA MET A 125 9.87 8.28 7.38
C MET A 125 11.36 7.96 7.57
N ILE A 126 11.91 8.29 8.75
CA ILE A 126 13.31 8.02 9.08
C ILE A 126 13.57 6.51 9.10
N PHE A 127 12.69 5.73 9.72
CA PHE A 127 12.77 4.27 9.70
C PHE A 127 12.79 3.69 8.29
N SER A 128 11.86 4.13 7.43
CA SER A 128 11.80 3.70 6.03
C SER A 128 13.03 4.10 5.24
N ALA A 129 13.52 5.33 5.42
CA ALA A 129 14.75 5.81 4.79
C ALA A 129 15.96 4.95 5.18
N GLY A 130 16.10 4.60 6.47
CA GLY A 130 17.15 3.71 6.96
C GLY A 130 17.07 2.31 6.34
N ALA A 131 15.87 1.75 6.24
CA ALA A 131 15.65 0.46 5.62
C ALA A 131 15.97 0.47 4.11
N TYR A 132 15.61 1.53 3.39
CA TYR A 132 16.00 1.70 1.98
C TYR A 132 17.52 1.86 1.81
N ALA A 133 18.18 2.62 2.69
CA ALA A 133 19.63 2.76 2.68
C ALA A 133 20.33 1.43 2.91
N LEU A 134 19.84 0.62 3.85
CA LEU A 134 20.34 -0.74 4.09
C LEU A 134 20.17 -1.62 2.86
N GLY A 135 18.98 -1.63 2.25
CA GLY A 135 18.72 -2.37 1.01
C GLY A 135 19.63 -1.97 -0.14
N ALA A 136 19.87 -0.67 -0.31
CA ALA A 136 20.81 -0.15 -1.30
C ALA A 136 22.26 -0.61 -1.00
N GLY A 137 22.69 -0.60 0.26
CA GLY A 137 24.00 -1.10 0.69
C GLY A 137 24.19 -2.61 0.41
N LEU A 138 23.16 -3.41 0.70
CA LEU A 138 23.16 -4.85 0.40
C LEU A 138 23.29 -5.12 -1.11
N THR A 139 22.61 -4.34 -1.93
CA THR A 139 22.72 -4.45 -3.39
C THR A 139 24.10 -4.00 -3.89
N ALA A 140 24.61 -2.86 -3.40
CA ALA A 140 25.91 -2.34 -3.79
C ALA A 140 27.09 -3.28 -3.43
N THR A 141 26.96 -4.00 -2.33
CA THR A 141 27.96 -5.00 -1.87
C THR A 141 27.81 -6.37 -2.55
N LYS A 142 26.80 -6.55 -3.42
CA LYS A 142 26.44 -7.85 -4.02
C LYS A 142 26.17 -8.96 -2.99
N LEU A 143 25.91 -8.58 -1.73
CA LEU A 143 25.61 -9.55 -0.69
C LEU A 143 24.27 -10.25 -0.98
N MET A 144 23.32 -9.55 -1.56
CA MET A 144 22.03 -10.14 -1.96
C MET A 144 22.21 -11.21 -3.03
N ASP A 145 23.04 -10.97 -4.06
CA ASP A 145 23.33 -11.95 -5.11
C ASP A 145 23.97 -13.21 -4.51
N THR A 146 24.90 -13.03 -3.58
CA THR A 146 25.56 -14.14 -2.89
C THR A 146 24.57 -14.95 -2.05
N LEU A 147 23.69 -14.28 -1.30
CA LEU A 147 22.67 -14.95 -0.49
C LEU A 147 21.67 -15.67 -1.38
N THR A 148 21.21 -15.04 -2.47
CA THR A 148 20.27 -15.65 -3.42
C THR A 148 20.87 -16.92 -4.02
N LYS A 149 22.12 -16.87 -4.50
CA LYS A 149 22.81 -18.06 -5.03
C LYS A 149 22.95 -19.16 -3.99
N ALA A 150 23.39 -18.82 -2.78
CA ALA A 150 23.49 -19.79 -1.70
C ALA A 150 22.13 -20.44 -1.35
N MET A 151 21.04 -19.69 -1.41
CA MET A 151 19.68 -20.23 -1.23
C MET A 151 19.26 -21.10 -2.41
N MET A 152 19.51 -20.66 -3.64
CA MET A 152 19.18 -21.42 -4.86
C MET A 152 19.87 -22.78 -4.85
N ASP A 153 21.18 -22.79 -4.56
CA ASP A 153 21.98 -24.01 -4.54
C ASP A 153 21.66 -24.88 -3.32
N GLY A 154 21.61 -24.28 -2.13
CA GLY A 154 21.44 -25.00 -0.87
C GLY A 154 20.03 -25.60 -0.68
N LEU A 155 18.99 -24.98 -1.22
CA LEU A 155 17.61 -25.45 -1.15
C LEU A 155 17.14 -26.14 -2.44
N GLY A 156 17.96 -26.23 -3.46
CA GLY A 156 17.63 -26.84 -4.74
C GLY A 156 16.52 -26.09 -5.49
N LEU A 157 16.39 -24.79 -5.27
CA LEU A 157 15.32 -24.00 -5.86
C LEU A 157 15.42 -23.90 -7.38
N ALA A 158 16.64 -23.95 -7.93
CA ALA A 158 16.90 -23.94 -9.37
C ALA A 158 16.26 -25.12 -10.12
N SER A 159 16.01 -26.23 -9.42
CA SER A 159 15.38 -27.44 -10.01
C SER A 159 13.85 -27.43 -9.92
N MET A 160 13.27 -26.45 -9.24
CA MET A 160 11.82 -26.37 -9.04
C MET A 160 11.10 -25.86 -10.28
N SER A 161 9.86 -26.34 -10.49
CA SER A 161 9.01 -25.74 -11.52
C SER A 161 8.62 -24.31 -11.11
N TYR A 162 8.36 -23.45 -12.11
CA TYR A 162 7.95 -22.06 -11.88
C TYR A 162 6.77 -21.98 -10.88
N PHE A 163 5.75 -22.84 -11.03
CA PHE A 163 4.60 -22.85 -10.13
C PHE A 163 4.98 -23.26 -8.71
N SER A 164 5.85 -24.26 -8.53
CA SER A 164 6.29 -24.71 -7.21
C SER A 164 7.12 -23.62 -6.51
N LEU A 165 8.01 -22.97 -7.24
CA LEU A 165 8.80 -21.85 -6.73
C LEU A 165 7.91 -20.66 -6.31
N TYR A 166 6.95 -20.29 -7.16
CA TYR A 166 5.99 -19.25 -6.85
C TYR A 166 5.15 -19.59 -5.60
N ALA A 167 4.65 -20.82 -5.49
CA ALA A 167 3.87 -21.27 -4.34
C ALA A 167 4.71 -21.26 -3.06
N LEU A 168 5.96 -21.71 -3.12
CA LEU A 168 6.90 -21.71 -2.01
C LEU A 168 7.19 -20.28 -1.52
N LEU A 169 7.55 -19.36 -2.42
CA LEU A 169 7.84 -17.97 -2.08
C LEU A 169 6.60 -17.27 -1.50
N THR A 170 5.43 -17.52 -2.08
CA THR A 170 4.16 -17.01 -1.55
C THR A 170 3.88 -17.55 -0.16
N GLY A 171 4.08 -18.86 0.06
CA GLY A 171 3.91 -19.49 1.37
C GLY A 171 4.84 -18.90 2.42
N ILE A 172 6.11 -18.72 2.11
CA ILE A 172 7.11 -18.08 3.00
C ILE A 172 6.67 -16.63 3.30
N PHE A 173 6.24 -15.89 2.29
CA PHE A 173 5.79 -14.51 2.45
C PHE A 173 4.54 -14.42 3.35
N ILE A 174 3.58 -15.35 3.20
CA ILE A 174 2.41 -15.45 4.07
C ILE A 174 2.85 -15.84 5.49
N ALA A 175 3.67 -16.86 5.67
CA ALA A 175 4.16 -17.30 6.97
C ALA A 175 4.93 -16.20 7.71
N SER A 176 5.64 -15.34 6.98
CA SER A 176 6.35 -14.19 7.56
C SER A 176 5.44 -13.18 8.28
N HIS A 177 4.11 -13.23 8.05
CA HIS A 177 3.15 -12.41 8.79
C HIS A 177 3.10 -12.71 10.28
N PHE A 178 3.42 -13.94 10.66
CA PHE A 178 3.48 -14.32 12.07
C PHE A 178 4.70 -13.76 12.80
N ILE A 179 5.76 -13.44 12.05
CA ILE A 179 7.03 -12.94 12.60
C ILE A 179 7.10 -11.40 12.51
N PHE A 180 6.70 -10.85 11.36
CA PHE A 180 6.82 -9.42 11.09
C PHE A 180 5.44 -8.73 11.14
N GLN A 181 5.22 -7.91 12.14
CA GLN A 181 3.99 -7.10 12.24
C GLN A 181 3.91 -6.01 11.16
N SER A 182 5.06 -5.44 10.77
CA SER A 182 5.10 -4.37 9.78
C SER A 182 5.14 -4.93 8.36
N LYS A 183 4.08 -4.65 7.57
CA LYS A 183 4.02 -4.98 6.14
C LYS A 183 5.14 -4.30 5.33
N ASN A 184 5.53 -3.08 5.70
CA ASN A 184 6.58 -2.34 5.02
C ASN A 184 7.96 -2.99 5.25
N MET A 185 8.28 -3.33 6.51
CA MET A 185 9.51 -4.06 6.85
C MET A 185 9.64 -5.35 6.06
N ARG A 186 8.58 -6.13 6.05
CA ARG A 186 8.54 -7.40 5.33
C ARG A 186 8.81 -7.21 3.84
N THR A 187 8.14 -6.25 3.21
CA THR A 187 8.36 -5.97 1.79
C THR A 187 9.80 -5.54 1.51
N ILE A 188 10.39 -4.70 2.36
CA ILE A 188 11.78 -4.23 2.20
C ILE A 188 12.77 -5.40 2.30
N ILE A 189 12.53 -6.36 3.20
CA ILE A 189 13.42 -7.50 3.41
C ILE A 189 13.26 -8.56 2.31
N PHE A 190 12.02 -8.92 1.98
CA PHE A 190 11.76 -10.04 1.08
C PHE A 190 11.84 -9.67 -0.41
N MET A 191 11.48 -8.45 -0.80
CA MET A 191 11.45 -8.07 -2.22
C MET A 191 12.81 -8.21 -2.93
N PRO A 192 13.94 -7.81 -2.37
CA PRO A 192 15.23 -8.03 -3.02
C PRO A 192 15.52 -9.52 -3.24
N ILE A 193 15.17 -10.36 -2.27
CA ILE A 193 15.38 -11.81 -2.36
C ILE A 193 14.50 -12.41 -3.47
N VAL A 194 13.22 -12.06 -3.49
CA VAL A 194 12.27 -12.53 -4.51
C VAL A 194 12.68 -12.08 -5.90
N ILE A 195 13.13 -10.82 -6.06
CA ILE A 195 13.62 -10.30 -7.34
C ILE A 195 14.89 -11.05 -7.76
N GLY A 196 15.84 -11.28 -6.83
CA GLY A 196 17.06 -12.02 -7.13
C GLY A 196 16.77 -13.46 -7.61
N ILE A 197 15.85 -14.16 -6.93
CA ILE A 197 15.42 -15.51 -7.34
C ILE A 197 14.69 -15.49 -8.70
N ALA A 198 13.94 -14.46 -9.01
CA ALA A 198 13.20 -14.36 -10.27
C ALA A 198 14.08 -13.98 -11.48
N GLN A 199 15.30 -13.52 -11.25
CA GLN A 199 16.25 -13.13 -12.29
C GLN A 199 17.25 -14.24 -12.68
N GLU A 200 17.37 -15.28 -11.87
CA GLU A 200 18.17 -16.50 -12.15
C GLU A 200 17.33 -17.55 -12.91
#